data_31b17f4844659b9f2a54bec3942ce4ff
#
_entry.id   31b17f4844659b9f2a54bec3942ce4ff
#
_cell.length_a   1.000
_cell.length_b   1.000
_cell.length_c   1.000
_cell.angle_alpha   90.00
_cell.angle_beta   90.00
_cell.angle_gamma   90.00
#
_symmetry.space_group_name_H-M   'P 1'
#
loop_
_entity.id
_entity.type
_entity.pdbx_description
1 polymer ?
#
loop_
_entity_poly.entity_id
_entity_poly.type
_entity_poly.pdbx_seq_one_letter_code
_entity_poly.pdbx_strand_id
1 'polypeptide(L)'
;MKAITILATIAITITSCNCQKKATDSNVVANSEAVKDAVMSNKTQSNVPTIYYDASTRGFFLAIKVENQVLYSTKDRDFKAYSHEVQISDADWAAISELAKAVDLDKVKDLKWPTEKRHYDGAAHANITFESKGVKYPANGFDHGFPPAEVEKLVNIITKLAEKE
;
A
#
# COMPACT_ATOMS: atom_id res chain seq x y z
N MET A 1 -40.34 -20.77 -50.58
CA MET A 1 -40.92 -19.52 -51.19
C MET A 1 -40.31 -18.34 -50.44
N LYS A 2 -39.54 -17.57 -51.25
CA LYS A 2 -39.26 -16.10 -51.15
C LYS A 2 -38.89 -15.51 -49.79
N ALA A 3 -37.63 -15.33 -49.53
CA ALA A 3 -36.76 -14.13 -49.67
C ALA A 3 -37.44 -12.79 -49.33
N ILE A 4 -36.85 -12.04 -48.40
CA ILE A 4 -36.61 -10.57 -48.55
C ILE A 4 -35.52 -10.16 -47.55
N THR A 5 -34.40 -9.73 -48.07
CA THR A 5 -33.28 -8.99 -47.50
C THR A 5 -33.66 -7.54 -47.25
N ILE A 6 -33.28 -6.99 -46.08
CA ILE A 6 -33.12 -5.51 -45.97
C ILE A 6 -31.79 -5.23 -45.27
N LEU A 7 -30.85 -4.73 -46.06
CA LEU A 7 -29.62 -4.07 -45.65
C LEU A 7 -29.96 -2.65 -45.16
N ALA A 8 -29.54 -2.30 -43.97
CA ALA A 8 -29.50 -0.90 -43.56
C ALA A 8 -28.07 -0.55 -43.12
N THR A 9 -27.33 0.07 -43.99
CA THR A 9 -26.02 0.68 -43.78
C THR A 9 -26.21 2.05 -43.12
N ILE A 10 -25.74 2.22 -41.89
CA ILE A 10 -25.61 3.56 -41.28
C ILE A 10 -24.13 3.96 -41.32
N ALA A 11 -23.84 4.92 -42.20
CA ALA A 11 -22.56 5.61 -42.27
C ALA A 11 -22.53 6.73 -41.21
N ILE A 12 -21.65 6.65 -40.23
CA ILE A 12 -21.41 7.75 -39.29
C ILE A 12 -20.15 8.49 -39.72
N THR A 13 -20.34 9.70 -40.22
CA THR A 13 -19.27 10.65 -40.58
C THR A 13 -18.73 11.34 -39.32
N ILE A 14 -17.47 11.11 -39.04
CA ILE A 14 -16.71 11.85 -38.03
C ILE A 14 -16.19 13.17 -38.61
N THR A 15 -16.77 14.28 -38.20
CA THR A 15 -16.25 15.62 -38.53
C THR A 15 -15.13 15.97 -37.51
N SER A 16 -13.93 15.97 -38.03
CA SER A 16 -12.73 16.50 -37.35
C SER A 16 -12.75 18.03 -37.44
N CYS A 17 -12.85 18.73 -36.29
CA CYS A 17 -12.55 20.16 -36.23
C CYS A 17 -11.13 20.38 -35.72
N ASN A 18 -10.27 20.66 -36.67
CA ASN A 18 -8.93 21.22 -36.43
C ASN A 18 -9.06 22.74 -36.36
N CYS A 19 -8.71 23.35 -35.25
CA CYS A 19 -8.59 24.82 -35.16
C CYS A 19 -7.19 25.19 -34.72
N GLN A 20 -6.40 25.61 -35.69
CA GLN A 20 -5.05 26.14 -35.52
C GLN A 20 -5.03 27.64 -35.81
N LYS A 21 -4.26 28.38 -34.98
CA LYS A 21 -3.68 29.76 -35.19
C LYS A 21 -4.57 30.95 -34.87
N LYS A 22 -4.03 32.05 -34.27
CA LYS A 22 -2.71 32.68 -34.35
C LYS A 22 -2.62 33.76 -33.23
N ALA A 23 -1.40 34.04 -32.83
CA ALA A 23 -0.96 35.05 -31.85
C ALA A 23 -1.35 36.50 -32.20
N THR A 24 -1.52 37.35 -31.22
CA THR A 24 -0.85 38.67 -31.06
C THR A 24 -1.29 39.39 -29.79
N ASP A 25 -0.31 39.69 -28.96
CA ASP A 25 -0.04 40.84 -28.08
C ASP A 25 -1.16 41.61 -27.35
N SER A 26 -0.92 41.77 -26.09
CA SER A 26 -0.81 42.98 -25.26
C SER A 26 -1.56 42.96 -23.96
N ASN A 27 -0.79 42.84 -22.90
CA ASN A 27 -0.82 43.57 -21.59
C ASN A 27 -2.12 43.75 -20.78
N VAL A 28 -1.95 43.43 -19.52
CA VAL A 28 -2.22 44.18 -18.27
C VAL A 28 -3.09 43.49 -17.24
N VAL A 29 -2.42 43.16 -16.11
CA VAL A 29 -2.76 43.24 -14.67
C VAL A 29 -3.79 42.26 -14.05
N ALA A 30 -3.19 41.45 -13.20
CA ALA A 30 -3.61 40.99 -11.87
C ALA A 30 -5.07 40.58 -11.60
N ASN A 31 -5.28 39.32 -11.32
CA ASN A 31 -5.77 38.93 -10.00
C ASN A 31 -5.47 37.45 -9.70
N SER A 32 -4.89 37.25 -8.53
CA SER A 32 -4.56 35.95 -7.96
C SER A 32 -5.82 35.25 -7.45
N GLU A 33 -6.19 34.12 -8.05
CA GLU A 33 -6.95 33.12 -7.32
C GLU A 33 -6.36 31.74 -7.57
N ALA A 34 -5.97 31.12 -6.48
CA ALA A 34 -5.33 29.84 -6.40
C ALA A 34 -6.25 28.73 -6.94
N VAL A 35 -5.96 28.23 -8.12
CA VAL A 35 -6.45 26.94 -8.56
C VAL A 35 -5.60 25.89 -7.87
N LYS A 36 -6.15 25.31 -6.80
CA LYS A 36 -5.64 24.06 -6.25
C LYS A 36 -5.90 22.99 -7.29
N ASP A 37 -4.88 22.66 -8.06
CA ASP A 37 -4.86 21.43 -8.84
C ASP A 37 -4.98 20.28 -7.85
N ALA A 38 -6.18 19.72 -7.77
CA ALA A 38 -6.40 18.42 -7.19
C ALA A 38 -5.67 17.41 -8.09
N VAL A 39 -4.44 17.07 -7.74
CA VAL A 39 -3.78 15.89 -8.25
C VAL A 39 -4.63 14.70 -7.80
N MET A 40 -5.55 14.29 -8.66
CA MET A 40 -6.19 12.99 -8.55
C MET A 40 -5.07 11.95 -8.75
N SER A 41 -4.45 11.55 -7.65
CA SER A 41 -3.61 10.38 -7.61
C SER A 41 -4.48 9.21 -8.06
N ASN A 42 -4.29 8.78 -9.29
CA ASN A 42 -4.81 7.49 -9.77
C ASN A 42 -4.21 6.42 -8.85
N LYS A 43 -4.99 6.03 -7.84
CA LYS A 43 -4.68 4.95 -6.94
C LYS A 43 -4.74 3.66 -7.76
N THR A 44 -3.65 3.37 -8.48
CA THR A 44 -3.45 2.06 -9.10
C THR A 44 -3.50 1.07 -7.95
N GLN A 45 -4.57 0.32 -7.85
CA GLN A 45 -4.77 -0.66 -6.81
C GLN A 45 -3.64 -1.68 -6.94
N SER A 46 -2.62 -1.54 -6.10
CA SER A 46 -1.45 -2.42 -6.13
C SER A 46 -1.92 -3.83 -5.77
N ASN A 47 -1.47 -4.82 -6.53
CA ASN A 47 -1.77 -6.23 -6.27
C ASN A 47 -1.00 -6.77 -5.03
N VAL A 48 -0.43 -5.87 -4.24
CA VAL A 48 0.31 -6.13 -3.00
C VAL A 48 -0.65 -5.91 -1.84
N PRO A 49 -0.80 -6.87 -0.92
CA PRO A 49 -1.62 -6.69 0.26
C PRO A 49 -1.09 -5.55 1.14
N THR A 50 -1.97 -4.82 1.80
CA THR A 50 -1.57 -3.93 2.89
C THR A 50 -1.06 -4.77 4.05
N ILE A 51 0.08 -4.38 4.63
CA ILE A 51 0.74 -5.12 5.69
C ILE A 51 0.64 -4.29 6.97
N TYR A 52 0.17 -4.91 8.04
CA TYR A 52 0.19 -4.37 9.39
C TYR A 52 1.11 -5.21 10.25
N TYR A 53 1.95 -4.56 11.02
CA TYR A 53 2.80 -5.19 12.00
C TYR A 53 2.70 -4.43 13.30
N ASP A 54 2.58 -5.13 14.41
CA ASP A 54 2.65 -4.53 15.73
C ASP A 54 3.52 -5.39 16.65
N ALA A 55 4.19 -4.72 17.58
CA ALA A 55 4.95 -5.36 18.64
C ALA A 55 4.85 -4.57 19.93
N SER A 56 4.60 -5.26 21.04
CA SER A 56 4.38 -4.59 22.32
C SER A 56 4.84 -5.39 23.53
N THR A 57 5.32 -4.65 24.54
CA THR A 57 5.53 -5.10 25.93
C THR A 57 5.30 -3.90 26.85
N ARG A 58 5.50 -4.03 28.16
CA ARG A 58 5.23 -2.94 29.13
C ARG A 58 5.96 -1.63 28.81
N GLY A 59 7.20 -1.69 28.34
CA GLY A 59 8.04 -0.53 28.04
C GLY A 59 8.28 -0.28 26.54
N PHE A 60 7.66 -1.06 25.66
CA PHE A 60 7.90 -0.97 24.24
C PHE A 60 6.60 -1.10 23.45
N PHE A 61 6.46 -0.27 22.43
CA PHE A 61 5.40 -0.36 21.44
C PHE A 61 5.93 0.06 20.06
N LEU A 62 5.54 -0.68 19.05
CA LEU A 62 5.80 -0.35 17.66
C LEU A 62 4.60 -0.81 16.84
N ALA A 63 4.03 0.08 16.04
CA ALA A 63 3.05 -0.27 15.02
C ALA A 63 3.53 0.22 13.66
N ILE A 64 3.42 -0.63 12.64
CA ILE A 64 3.81 -0.36 11.27
C ILE A 64 2.63 -0.70 10.35
N LYS A 65 2.39 0.16 9.34
CA LYS A 65 1.52 -0.12 8.21
C LYS A 65 2.32 0.12 6.93
N VAL A 66 2.27 -0.82 6.00
CA VAL A 66 2.85 -0.66 4.67
C VAL A 66 1.74 -0.74 3.64
N GLU A 67 1.58 0.33 2.85
CA GLU A 67 0.57 0.43 1.82
C GLU A 67 1.06 1.32 0.68
N ASN A 68 0.91 0.88 -0.58
CA ASN A 68 1.19 1.68 -1.78
C ASN A 68 2.59 2.35 -1.78
N GLN A 69 3.63 1.59 -1.43
CA GLN A 69 5.03 2.05 -1.38
C GLN A 69 5.31 3.08 -0.28
N VAL A 70 4.42 3.19 0.71
CA VAL A 70 4.61 4.04 1.88
C VAL A 70 4.60 3.19 3.13
N LEU A 71 5.53 3.46 4.04
CA LEU A 71 5.56 2.89 5.38
C LEU A 71 5.12 3.96 6.37
N TYR A 72 4.16 3.62 7.18
CA TYR A 72 3.70 4.41 8.32
C TYR A 72 4.11 3.70 9.60
N SER A 73 4.64 4.45 10.57
CA SER A 73 5.02 3.88 11.87
C SER A 73 4.65 4.78 13.05
N THR A 74 4.55 4.18 14.23
CA THR A 74 4.42 4.89 15.49
C THR A 74 4.93 4.04 16.65
N LYS A 75 5.48 4.71 17.67
CA LYS A 75 5.89 4.13 18.95
C LYS A 75 4.92 4.49 20.09
N ASP A 76 3.87 5.24 19.78
CA ASP A 76 2.82 5.60 20.73
C ASP A 76 1.74 4.50 20.77
N ARG A 77 1.54 3.91 21.95
CA ARG A 77 0.55 2.85 22.18
C ARG A 77 -0.90 3.33 22.02
N ASP A 78 -1.15 4.56 22.39
CA ASP A 78 -2.50 5.16 22.38
C ASP A 78 -2.76 5.97 21.09
N PHE A 79 -2.00 5.68 20.04
CA PHE A 79 -2.05 6.43 18.80
C PHE A 79 -3.43 6.39 18.13
N LYS A 80 -3.85 7.56 17.63
CA LYS A 80 -5.03 7.70 16.76
C LYS A 80 -4.63 7.75 15.30
N ALA A 81 -3.37 8.12 15.02
CA ALA A 81 -2.78 8.17 13.69
C ALA A 81 -1.29 7.85 13.80
N TYR A 82 -0.72 7.28 12.74
CA TYR A 82 0.72 7.05 12.66
C TYR A 82 1.46 8.40 12.71
N SER A 83 2.56 8.45 13.46
CA SER A 83 3.36 9.67 13.67
C SER A 83 4.43 9.89 12.62
N HIS A 84 4.85 8.84 11.92
CA HIS A 84 5.90 8.86 10.92
C HIS A 84 5.43 8.24 9.62
N GLU A 85 5.90 8.82 8.51
CA GLU A 85 5.63 8.36 7.16
C GLU A 85 6.93 8.36 6.37
N VAL A 86 7.26 7.22 5.76
CA VAL A 86 8.49 7.02 4.99
C VAL A 86 8.13 6.52 3.59
N GLN A 87 8.56 7.25 2.56
CA GLN A 87 8.49 6.76 1.19
C GLN A 87 9.51 5.66 0.99
N ILE A 88 9.04 4.45 0.66
CA ILE A 88 9.89 3.28 0.44
C ILE A 88 10.60 3.43 -0.91
N SER A 89 11.91 3.15 -0.96
CA SER A 89 12.66 3.15 -2.21
C SER A 89 12.11 2.10 -3.20
N ASP A 90 12.28 2.33 -4.51
CA ASP A 90 11.81 1.37 -5.53
C ASP A 90 12.40 -0.03 -5.34
N ALA A 91 13.67 -0.12 -4.92
CA ALA A 91 14.35 -1.39 -4.66
C ALA A 91 13.75 -2.13 -3.45
N ASP A 92 13.55 -1.42 -2.32
CA ASP A 92 12.94 -2.00 -1.12
C ASP A 92 11.46 -2.37 -1.39
N TRP A 93 10.74 -1.52 -2.13
CA TRP A 93 9.35 -1.81 -2.51
C TRP A 93 9.20 -3.03 -3.41
N ALA A 94 10.10 -3.21 -4.37
CA ALA A 94 10.13 -4.40 -5.22
C ALA A 94 10.33 -5.66 -4.36
N ALA A 95 11.29 -5.64 -3.42
CA ALA A 95 11.55 -6.75 -2.51
C ALA A 95 10.35 -7.03 -1.58
N ILE A 96 9.76 -5.99 -0.96
CA ILE A 96 8.57 -6.13 -0.12
C ILE A 96 7.41 -6.71 -0.92
N SER A 97 7.19 -6.21 -2.14
CA SER A 97 6.09 -6.65 -3.01
C SER A 97 6.22 -8.12 -3.41
N GLU A 98 7.44 -8.57 -3.75
CA GLU A 98 7.73 -9.96 -4.08
C GLU A 98 7.49 -10.87 -2.86
N LEU A 99 8.05 -10.51 -1.71
CA LEU A 99 7.88 -11.26 -0.47
C LEU A 99 6.42 -11.33 -0.02
N ALA A 100 5.69 -10.21 -0.07
CA ALA A 100 4.29 -10.18 0.35
C ALA A 100 3.37 -10.99 -0.57
N LYS A 101 3.65 -11.03 -1.88
CA LYS A 101 2.92 -11.86 -2.86
C LYS A 101 3.22 -13.35 -2.71
N ALA A 102 4.41 -13.70 -2.21
CA ALA A 102 4.79 -15.09 -1.98
C ALA A 102 4.13 -15.71 -0.75
N VAL A 103 3.57 -14.89 0.16
CA VAL A 103 2.87 -15.38 1.35
C VAL A 103 1.52 -16.00 0.95
N ASP A 104 1.30 -17.24 1.36
CA ASP A 104 -0.01 -17.91 1.26
C ASP A 104 -0.94 -17.33 2.36
N LEU A 105 -1.81 -16.40 1.98
CA LEU A 105 -2.67 -15.67 2.92
C LEU A 105 -3.60 -16.60 3.71
N ASP A 106 -4.08 -17.70 3.12
CA ASP A 106 -4.98 -18.63 3.79
C ASP A 106 -4.29 -19.43 4.90
N LYS A 107 -2.94 -19.54 4.83
CA LYS A 107 -2.10 -20.25 5.80
C LYS A 107 -1.41 -19.31 6.81
N VAL A 108 -1.56 -18.01 6.70
CA VAL A 108 -0.95 -17.04 7.63
C VAL A 108 -1.31 -17.33 9.09
N LYS A 109 -2.55 -17.74 9.35
CA LYS A 109 -3.03 -18.13 10.69
C LYS A 109 -2.36 -19.39 11.26
N ASP A 110 -1.72 -20.21 10.42
CA ASP A 110 -1.10 -21.47 10.79
C ASP A 110 0.42 -21.35 10.94
N LEU A 111 0.98 -20.14 10.74
CA LEU A 111 2.41 -19.87 10.90
C LEU A 111 2.86 -20.20 12.32
N LYS A 112 3.98 -20.92 12.42
CA LYS A 112 4.55 -21.33 13.71
C LYS A 112 5.64 -20.35 14.13
N TRP A 113 5.56 -19.91 15.36
CA TRP A 113 6.59 -19.07 15.97
C TRP A 113 7.83 -19.91 16.31
N PRO A 114 9.05 -19.43 16.02
CA PRO A 114 10.29 -20.18 16.29
C PRO A 114 10.74 -20.14 17.74
N THR A 115 10.28 -19.17 18.54
CA THR A 115 10.67 -18.99 19.95
C THR A 115 9.47 -18.58 20.80
N GLU A 116 9.59 -18.73 22.12
CA GLU A 116 8.55 -18.43 23.12
C GLU A 116 9.01 -17.41 24.17
N LYS A 117 9.96 -16.55 23.81
CA LYS A 117 10.57 -15.57 24.72
C LYS A 117 9.58 -14.58 25.31
N ARG A 118 8.51 -14.24 24.57
CA ARG A 118 7.42 -13.35 25.00
C ARG A 118 6.68 -13.85 26.25
N HIS A 119 6.71 -15.15 26.53
CA HIS A 119 6.02 -15.72 27.67
C HIS A 119 6.74 -15.48 29.01
N TYR A 120 8.00 -15.07 28.98
CA TYR A 120 8.81 -14.74 30.17
C TYR A 120 9.52 -13.37 30.06
N ASP A 121 8.88 -12.41 29.37
CA ASP A 121 9.37 -11.04 29.14
C ASP A 121 10.73 -10.96 28.42
N GLY A 122 11.14 -12.02 27.71
CA GLY A 122 12.39 -12.07 26.95
C GLY A 122 12.29 -11.47 25.54
N ALA A 123 11.06 -11.15 25.07
CA ALA A 123 10.79 -10.45 23.83
C ALA A 123 9.44 -9.75 23.88
N ALA A 124 9.25 -8.72 23.05
CA ALA A 124 7.94 -8.14 22.85
C ALA A 124 7.03 -9.12 22.08
N HIS A 125 5.74 -9.10 22.38
CA HIS A 125 4.73 -9.85 21.64
C HIS A 125 4.48 -9.14 20.32
N ALA A 126 4.72 -9.81 19.22
CA ALA A 126 4.53 -9.28 17.88
C ALA A 126 3.43 -10.01 17.10
N ASN A 127 2.86 -9.31 16.13
CA ASN A 127 1.88 -9.85 15.20
C ASN A 127 2.08 -9.25 13.80
N ILE A 128 1.67 -9.99 12.77
CA ILE A 128 1.60 -9.50 11.40
C ILE A 128 0.22 -9.84 10.82
N THR A 129 -0.38 -8.87 10.14
CA THR A 129 -1.67 -9.03 9.47
C THR A 129 -1.55 -8.54 8.04
N PHE A 130 -2.01 -9.32 7.10
CA PHE A 130 -2.15 -8.91 5.71
C PHE A 130 -3.60 -8.53 5.43
N GLU A 131 -3.81 -7.50 4.61
CA GLU A 131 -5.14 -7.13 4.14
C GLU A 131 -5.15 -7.12 2.61
N SER A 132 -6.03 -7.92 2.03
CA SER A 132 -6.22 -8.01 0.59
C SER A 132 -7.70 -7.96 0.27
N LYS A 133 -8.10 -7.05 -0.63
CA LYS A 133 -9.51 -6.87 -1.05
C LYS A 133 -10.49 -6.67 0.12
N GLY A 134 -10.04 -5.98 1.18
CA GLY A 134 -10.85 -5.72 2.37
C GLY A 134 -10.96 -6.90 3.35
N VAL A 135 -10.27 -8.02 3.09
CA VAL A 135 -10.20 -9.18 4.00
C VAL A 135 -8.88 -9.16 4.73
N LYS A 136 -8.92 -9.36 6.05
CA LYS A 136 -7.74 -9.42 6.91
C LYS A 136 -7.34 -10.86 7.21
N TYR A 137 -6.05 -11.13 7.13
CA TYR A 137 -5.42 -12.41 7.37
C TYR A 137 -4.37 -12.24 8.50
N PRO A 138 -4.78 -12.35 9.77
CA PRO A 138 -3.86 -12.23 10.89
C PRO A 138 -3.03 -13.51 11.07
N ALA A 139 -1.75 -13.36 11.41
CA ALA A 139 -0.92 -14.46 11.85
C ALA A 139 -1.18 -14.78 13.34
N ASN A 140 -0.67 -15.93 13.78
CA ASN A 140 -0.49 -16.18 15.21
C ASN A 140 0.63 -15.27 15.75
N GLY A 141 0.50 -14.88 17.02
CA GLY A 141 1.51 -14.06 17.69
C GLY A 141 2.86 -14.77 17.79
N PHE A 142 3.95 -13.99 17.63
CA PHE A 142 5.34 -14.46 17.72
C PHE A 142 6.20 -13.47 18.51
N ASP A 143 7.46 -13.79 18.71
CA ASP A 143 8.40 -12.93 19.42
C ASP A 143 8.97 -11.88 18.47
N HIS A 144 8.92 -10.61 18.84
CA HIS A 144 9.58 -9.53 18.11
C HIS A 144 11.08 -9.83 17.94
N GLY A 145 11.58 -9.71 16.71
CA GLY A 145 12.93 -10.10 16.33
C GLY A 145 13.11 -11.60 16.00
N PHE A 146 12.04 -12.41 16.16
CA PHE A 146 12.06 -13.85 15.84
C PHE A 146 10.77 -14.24 15.09
N PRO A 147 10.54 -13.69 13.90
CA PRO A 147 9.36 -14.00 13.12
C PRO A 147 9.40 -15.42 12.53
N PRO A 148 8.22 -15.98 12.16
CA PRO A 148 8.14 -17.21 11.38
C PRO A 148 8.95 -17.12 10.08
N ALA A 149 9.55 -18.24 9.66
CA ALA A 149 10.46 -18.29 8.51
C ALA A 149 9.82 -17.77 7.20
N GLU A 150 8.53 -18.02 7.02
CA GLU A 150 7.78 -17.63 5.82
C GLU A 150 7.65 -16.12 5.66
N VAL A 151 7.69 -15.37 6.76
CA VAL A 151 7.56 -13.90 6.78
C VAL A 151 8.81 -13.20 7.30
N GLU A 152 9.88 -13.94 7.64
CA GLU A 152 11.07 -13.41 8.29
C GLU A 152 11.72 -12.27 7.49
N LYS A 153 11.97 -12.49 6.21
CA LYS A 153 12.61 -11.48 5.36
C LYS A 153 11.75 -10.22 5.25
N LEU A 154 10.44 -10.39 5.12
CA LEU A 154 9.49 -9.29 5.02
C LEU A 154 9.46 -8.47 6.31
N VAL A 155 9.30 -9.12 7.47
CA VAL A 155 9.30 -8.47 8.78
C VAL A 155 10.62 -7.73 9.01
N ASN A 156 11.76 -8.33 8.72
CA ASN A 156 13.07 -7.71 8.89
C ASN A 156 13.25 -6.45 8.02
N ILE A 157 12.73 -6.43 6.79
CA ILE A 157 12.80 -5.24 5.94
C ILE A 157 11.92 -4.12 6.52
N ILE A 158 10.66 -4.39 6.85
CA ILE A 158 9.74 -3.34 7.31
C ILE A 158 10.13 -2.79 8.69
N THR A 159 10.61 -3.62 9.60
CA THR A 159 11.07 -3.15 10.92
C THR A 159 12.34 -2.31 10.79
N LYS A 160 13.30 -2.73 9.95
CA LYS A 160 14.52 -1.94 9.68
C LYS A 160 14.21 -0.60 9.02
N LEU A 161 13.21 -0.52 8.16
CA LEU A 161 12.78 0.75 7.56
C LEU A 161 12.15 1.67 8.61
N ALA A 162 11.36 1.12 9.53
CA ALA A 162 10.74 1.88 10.62
C ALA A 162 11.76 2.35 11.70
N GLU A 163 12.94 1.74 11.79
CA GLU A 163 14.02 2.13 12.73
C GLU A 163 14.96 3.22 12.18
N LYS A 164 14.91 3.52 10.89
CA LYS A 164 15.78 4.53 10.24
C LYS A 164 15.37 5.98 10.54
N GLU A 165 14.54 6.20 11.55
CA GLU A 165 14.10 7.51 12.02
C GLU A 165 15.14 8.23 12.88
#